data_8efb34cd7dfc1a8a37cf32fa97866f03
#
_entry.id   8efb34cd7dfc1a8a37cf32fa97866f03
#
_cell.length_a   1.000
_cell.length_b   1.000
_cell.length_c   1.000
_cell.angle_alpha   90.00
_cell.angle_beta   90.00
_cell.angle_gamma   90.00
#
_symmetry.space_group_name_H-M   'P 1'
#
loop_
_entity.id
_entity.type
_entity.pdbx_description
1 polymer ?
#
loop_
_entity_poly.entity_id
_entity_poly.type
_entity_poly.pdbx_seq_one_letter_code
_entity_poly.pdbx_strand_id
1 'polypeptide(L)'
;MPRPTVKDIAKTANVSLATVDRVLNERTGVRQFTIDKVLKVIDEIGYVRDIDAANLARRREYKLVFVLAEGDTHFSAVVEDNINAIIAGPNTDRVALEVMKAPVDDLHKVVAILGTLNNKNHDGVAIMAPETPLIRDAIRKLKEDGLAVVTLVSDLPGSGRDHYVGIDNIAAGRTAGFLMSNYLGQQGGKVLITASSMRLRDSVERRLGFDAYIMEKNHSITSLPSLEGHNRPEVLASAIRNALDANPDVRGFYSVGAGVGALLAMLVESGRMNDSFVIA
;
A
#
# COMPACT_ATOMS: atom_id res chain seq x y z
N MET A 1 36.82 -1.53 13.69
CA MET A 1 37.35 -0.15 13.54
C MET A 1 36.18 0.81 13.77
N PRO A 2 36.38 1.96 14.44
CA PRO A 2 35.32 2.95 14.57
C PRO A 2 34.91 3.47 13.18
N ARG A 3 33.62 3.75 12.99
CA ARG A 3 33.11 4.27 11.73
C ARG A 3 33.66 5.67 11.47
N PRO A 4 34.09 5.99 10.24
CA PRO A 4 34.54 7.34 9.89
C PRO A 4 33.46 8.38 10.17
N THR A 5 33.88 9.57 10.62
CA THR A 5 32.96 10.67 10.99
C THR A 5 33.16 11.87 10.06
N VAL A 6 32.25 12.85 10.11
CA VAL A 6 32.41 14.14 9.40
C VAL A 6 33.67 14.87 9.79
N LYS A 7 34.16 14.69 11.04
CA LYS A 7 35.43 15.25 11.50
C LYS A 7 36.63 14.62 10.79
N ASP A 8 36.57 13.33 10.50
CA ASP A 8 37.63 12.63 9.79
C ASP A 8 37.68 13.07 8.33
N ILE A 9 36.52 13.29 7.67
CA ILE A 9 36.48 13.89 6.33
C ILE A 9 37.13 15.27 6.34
N ALA A 10 36.74 16.16 7.26
CA ALA A 10 37.25 17.52 7.35
C ALA A 10 38.77 17.52 7.53
N LYS A 11 39.29 16.65 8.41
CA LYS A 11 40.74 16.49 8.68
C LYS A 11 41.47 15.96 7.44
N THR A 12 40.99 14.90 6.82
CA THR A 12 41.64 14.26 5.66
C THR A 12 41.60 15.15 4.42
N ALA A 13 40.45 15.81 4.16
CA ALA A 13 40.32 16.75 3.07
C ALA A 13 40.95 18.11 3.34
N ASN A 14 41.47 18.36 4.56
CA ASN A 14 42.01 19.65 4.99
C ASN A 14 41.08 20.84 4.66
N VAL A 15 39.80 20.71 5.11
CA VAL A 15 38.77 21.73 4.98
C VAL A 15 38.02 21.89 6.30
N SER A 16 37.23 22.97 6.43
CA SER A 16 36.43 23.18 7.63
C SER A 16 35.25 22.21 7.69
N LEU A 17 34.76 21.90 8.90
CA LEU A 17 33.52 21.13 9.09
C LEU A 17 32.32 21.78 8.37
N ALA A 18 32.27 23.11 8.34
CA ALA A 18 31.21 23.85 7.62
C ALA A 18 31.29 23.64 6.09
N THR A 19 32.50 23.45 5.54
CA THR A 19 32.72 23.13 4.14
C THR A 19 32.24 21.72 3.84
N VAL A 20 32.57 20.75 4.70
CA VAL A 20 32.07 19.36 4.56
C VAL A 20 30.54 19.32 4.66
N ASP A 21 29.95 20.03 5.62
CA ASP A 21 28.48 20.12 5.75
C ASP A 21 27.81 20.70 4.49
N ARG A 22 28.41 21.73 3.87
CA ARG A 22 27.90 22.29 2.62
C ARG A 22 27.96 21.30 1.47
N VAL A 23 29.07 20.56 1.34
CA VAL A 23 29.24 19.54 0.29
C VAL A 23 28.26 18.39 0.49
N LEU A 24 28.17 17.83 1.70
CA LEU A 24 27.26 16.74 2.02
C LEU A 24 25.78 17.10 1.86
N ASN A 25 25.44 18.38 1.91
CA ASN A 25 24.06 18.89 1.76
C ASN A 25 23.85 19.65 0.45
N GLU A 26 24.77 19.55 -0.51
CA GLU A 26 24.66 20.17 -1.85
C GLU A 26 24.36 21.68 -1.79
N ARG A 27 24.87 22.36 -0.74
CA ARG A 27 24.64 23.80 -0.58
C ARG A 27 25.58 24.61 -1.44
N THR A 28 25.11 25.73 -1.95
CA THR A 28 25.92 26.66 -2.74
C THR A 28 27.06 27.31 -1.93
N GLY A 29 28.06 27.84 -2.63
CA GLY A 29 29.16 28.58 -2.02
C GLY A 29 30.44 27.76 -1.74
N VAL A 30 30.57 26.56 -2.32
CA VAL A 30 31.77 25.77 -2.34
C VAL A 30 32.28 25.64 -3.78
N ARG A 31 33.60 25.86 -3.99
CA ARG A 31 34.24 25.74 -5.32
C ARG A 31 34.24 24.26 -5.76
N GLN A 32 34.05 24.00 -7.06
CA GLN A 32 34.01 22.64 -7.60
C GLN A 32 35.24 21.79 -7.20
N PHE A 33 36.41 22.34 -7.31
CA PHE A 33 37.64 21.66 -6.85
C PHE A 33 37.60 21.18 -5.39
N THR A 34 36.95 21.96 -4.51
CA THR A 34 36.79 21.58 -3.10
C THR A 34 35.72 20.49 -2.93
N ILE A 35 34.66 20.55 -3.72
CA ILE A 35 33.62 19.51 -3.75
C ILE A 35 34.27 18.19 -4.16
N ASP A 36 34.97 18.14 -5.28
CA ASP A 36 35.62 16.94 -5.81
C ASP A 36 36.63 16.35 -4.79
N LYS A 37 37.41 17.21 -4.10
CA LYS A 37 38.33 16.81 -3.05
C LYS A 37 37.63 16.14 -1.88
N VAL A 38 36.51 16.69 -1.41
CA VAL A 38 35.74 16.15 -0.30
C VAL A 38 35.08 14.82 -0.70
N LEU A 39 34.47 14.73 -1.90
CA LEU A 39 33.85 13.50 -2.41
C LEU A 39 34.88 12.36 -2.54
N LYS A 40 36.08 12.66 -3.03
CA LYS A 40 37.19 11.69 -3.12
C LYS A 40 37.58 11.14 -1.74
N VAL A 41 37.70 12.02 -0.74
CA VAL A 41 38.00 11.59 0.63
C VAL A 41 36.89 10.74 1.23
N ILE A 42 35.60 11.07 0.97
CA ILE A 42 34.45 10.28 1.41
C ILE A 42 34.56 8.84 0.91
N ASP A 43 34.90 8.67 -0.37
CA ASP A 43 35.10 7.37 -1.01
C ASP A 43 36.33 6.62 -0.42
N GLU A 44 37.47 7.30 -0.30
CA GLU A 44 38.70 6.73 0.22
C GLU A 44 38.60 6.20 1.66
N ILE A 45 37.90 6.93 2.54
CA ILE A 45 37.72 6.51 3.94
C ILE A 45 36.51 5.62 4.17
N GLY A 46 35.70 5.38 3.13
CA GLY A 46 34.46 4.58 3.22
C GLY A 46 33.41 5.23 4.14
N TYR A 47 33.31 6.58 4.14
CA TYR A 47 32.31 7.24 4.96
C TYR A 47 30.90 7.02 4.40
N VAL A 48 30.05 6.40 5.21
CA VAL A 48 28.61 6.30 4.95
C VAL A 48 27.92 7.32 5.82
N ARG A 49 27.17 8.22 5.18
CA ARG A 49 26.41 9.25 5.89
C ARG A 49 25.39 8.60 6.82
N ASP A 50 25.53 8.85 8.10
CA ASP A 50 24.52 8.50 9.08
C ASP A 50 23.42 9.56 9.02
N ILE A 51 22.34 9.23 8.29
CA ILE A 51 21.16 10.10 8.09
C ILE A 51 20.48 10.33 9.43
N ASP A 52 20.47 9.33 10.31
CA ASP A 52 19.83 9.40 11.62
C ASP A 52 20.60 10.36 12.55
N ALA A 53 21.93 10.30 12.55
CA ALA A 53 22.76 11.24 13.29
C ALA A 53 22.67 12.68 12.74
N ALA A 54 22.57 12.85 11.42
CA ALA A 54 22.38 14.17 10.80
C ALA A 54 20.99 14.76 11.11
N ASN A 55 19.95 13.93 11.10
CA ASN A 55 18.60 14.31 11.49
C ASN A 55 18.50 14.58 13.00
N LEU A 56 19.27 13.85 13.81
CA LEU A 56 19.40 14.09 15.25
C LEU A 56 19.95 15.48 15.54
N ALA A 57 21.00 15.88 14.83
CA ALA A 57 21.61 17.21 15.00
C ALA A 57 20.67 18.36 14.57
N ARG A 58 19.77 18.11 13.61
CA ARG A 58 18.84 19.11 13.06
C ARG A 58 17.51 19.17 13.81
N ARG A 59 17.21 18.24 14.72
CA ARG A 59 15.91 18.11 15.39
C ARG A 59 14.72 18.13 14.40
N ARG A 60 14.90 17.58 13.17
CA ARG A 60 13.86 17.56 12.15
C ARG A 60 12.76 16.58 12.57
N GLU A 61 11.56 17.04 12.66
CA GLU A 61 10.35 16.24 12.78
C GLU A 61 9.79 16.01 11.38
N TYR A 62 9.44 14.77 11.06
CA TYR A 62 8.78 14.41 9.80
C TYR A 62 7.28 14.28 10.03
N LYS A 63 6.50 14.92 9.18
CA LYS A 63 5.03 14.86 9.23
C LYS A 63 4.52 14.01 8.07
N LEU A 64 4.02 12.83 8.40
CA LEU A 64 3.52 11.87 7.44
C LEU A 64 2.02 11.66 7.61
N VAL A 65 1.31 11.58 6.49
CA VAL A 65 -0.14 11.37 6.47
C VAL A 65 -0.46 10.01 5.89
N PHE A 66 -1.34 9.26 6.55
CA PHE A 66 -1.93 8.05 6.00
C PHE A 66 -3.35 8.37 5.52
N VAL A 67 -3.59 8.24 4.22
CA VAL A 67 -4.93 8.37 3.63
C VAL A 67 -5.47 6.95 3.40
N LEU A 68 -6.35 6.51 4.31
CA LEU A 68 -6.93 5.17 4.31
C LEU A 68 -8.36 5.20 3.76
N ALA A 69 -8.81 4.05 3.25
CA ALA A 69 -10.20 3.89 2.82
C ALA A 69 -11.17 4.07 3.99
N GLU A 70 -12.19 4.91 3.79
CA GLU A 70 -13.32 5.02 4.71
C GLU A 70 -14.19 3.75 4.62
N GLY A 71 -14.72 3.31 5.75
CA GLY A 71 -15.62 2.17 5.86
C GLY A 71 -15.21 1.23 6.99
N ASP A 72 -16.17 0.46 7.44
CA ASP A 72 -16.00 -0.51 8.53
C ASP A 72 -15.45 -1.83 7.96
N THR A 73 -14.16 -1.81 7.59
CA THR A 73 -13.46 -3.04 7.23
C THR A 73 -12.49 -3.40 8.33
N HIS A 74 -12.50 -4.66 8.74
CA HIS A 74 -11.55 -5.19 9.72
C HIS A 74 -10.10 -4.86 9.35
N PHE A 75 -9.75 -4.93 8.06
CA PHE A 75 -8.42 -4.61 7.57
C PHE A 75 -8.04 -3.14 7.81
N SER A 76 -8.92 -2.18 7.47
CA SER A 76 -8.65 -0.75 7.69
C SER A 76 -8.51 -0.43 9.18
N ALA A 77 -9.32 -1.06 10.05
CA ALA A 77 -9.20 -0.90 11.49
C ALA A 77 -7.85 -1.43 12.01
N VAL A 78 -7.42 -2.63 11.60
CA VAL A 78 -6.13 -3.20 11.98
C VAL A 78 -4.96 -2.32 11.51
N VAL A 79 -5.02 -1.76 10.31
CA VAL A 79 -3.98 -0.83 9.81
C VAL A 79 -3.94 0.43 10.67
N GLU A 80 -5.09 1.03 10.98
CA GLU A 80 -5.20 2.22 11.82
C GLU A 80 -4.68 1.95 13.24
N ASP A 81 -5.06 0.82 13.84
CA ASP A 81 -4.60 0.42 15.18
C ASP A 81 -3.07 0.26 15.22
N ASN A 82 -2.47 -0.34 14.19
CA ASN A 82 -1.02 -0.44 14.09
C ASN A 82 -0.34 0.92 13.94
N ILE A 83 -0.91 1.85 13.14
CA ILE A 83 -0.39 3.22 13.04
C ILE A 83 -0.47 3.91 14.41
N ASN A 84 -1.59 3.81 15.10
CA ASN A 84 -1.79 4.39 16.42
C ASN A 84 -0.83 3.77 17.47
N ALA A 85 -0.58 2.48 17.40
CA ALA A 85 0.40 1.81 18.25
C ALA A 85 1.83 2.31 18.00
N ILE A 86 2.19 2.58 16.73
CA ILE A 86 3.45 3.21 16.36
C ILE A 86 3.53 4.62 16.95
N ILE A 87 2.46 5.43 16.81
CA ILE A 87 2.39 6.79 17.36
C ILE A 87 2.61 6.79 18.88
N ALA A 88 2.04 5.83 19.60
CA ALA A 88 2.18 5.68 21.04
C ALA A 88 3.53 5.10 21.49
N GLY A 89 4.36 4.63 20.55
CA GLY A 89 5.62 3.96 20.83
C GLY A 89 6.79 4.91 21.15
N PRO A 90 7.87 4.39 21.76
CA PRO A 90 8.98 5.22 22.27
C PRO A 90 9.88 5.81 21.19
N ASN A 91 9.74 5.42 19.93
CA ASN A 91 10.65 5.80 18.82
C ASN A 91 10.07 6.87 17.88
N THR A 92 8.98 7.51 18.26
CA THR A 92 8.25 8.48 17.40
C THR A 92 8.56 9.93 17.70
N ASP A 93 9.55 10.23 18.54
CA ASP A 93 9.93 11.61 18.94
C ASP A 93 10.21 12.55 17.75
N ARG A 94 10.23 12.01 16.51
CA ARG A 94 10.56 12.77 15.29
C ARG A 94 9.66 12.51 14.12
N VAL A 95 8.63 11.73 14.29
CA VAL A 95 7.66 11.41 13.24
C VAL A 95 6.28 11.68 13.78
N ALA A 96 5.67 12.76 13.31
CA ALA A 96 4.25 13.00 13.54
C ALA A 96 3.48 12.25 12.44
N LEU A 97 2.61 11.35 12.86
CA LEU A 97 1.74 10.60 11.96
C LEU A 97 0.30 11.10 12.11
N GLU A 98 -0.36 11.28 10.98
CA GLU A 98 -1.77 11.64 10.90
C GLU A 98 -2.51 10.60 10.05
N VAL A 99 -3.74 10.26 10.45
CA VAL A 99 -4.61 9.37 9.67
C VAL A 99 -5.79 10.17 9.17
N MET A 100 -5.99 10.18 7.86
CA MET A 100 -7.17 10.73 7.18
C MET A 100 -7.94 9.60 6.53
N LYS A 101 -9.27 9.62 6.61
CA LYS A 101 -10.14 8.66 5.94
C LYS A 101 -10.74 9.27 4.69
N ALA A 102 -10.72 8.52 3.60
CA ALA A 102 -11.25 8.95 2.32
C ALA A 102 -12.24 7.93 1.75
N PRO A 103 -13.44 8.37 1.31
CA PRO A 103 -14.43 7.50 0.69
C PRO A 103 -13.93 7.11 -0.71
N VAL A 104 -13.46 5.88 -0.86
CA VAL A 104 -12.87 5.39 -2.12
C VAL A 104 -13.87 5.39 -3.31
N ASP A 105 -15.15 5.43 -3.04
CA ASP A 105 -16.20 5.52 -4.05
C ASP A 105 -16.44 6.95 -4.55
N ASP A 106 -15.99 7.96 -3.80
CA ASP A 106 -16.08 9.39 -4.16
C ASP A 106 -14.70 9.95 -4.49
N LEU A 107 -14.30 9.83 -5.75
CA LEU A 107 -13.00 10.27 -6.24
C LEU A 107 -12.74 11.76 -6.02
N HIS A 108 -13.79 12.60 -6.08
CA HIS A 108 -13.66 14.05 -5.86
C HIS A 108 -13.30 14.37 -4.40
N LYS A 109 -13.89 13.64 -3.45
CA LYS A 109 -13.51 13.79 -2.04
C LYS A 109 -12.08 13.28 -1.79
N VAL A 110 -11.68 12.15 -2.39
CA VAL A 110 -10.28 11.69 -2.30
C VAL A 110 -9.33 12.78 -2.80
N VAL A 111 -9.59 13.35 -4.00
CA VAL A 111 -8.76 14.43 -4.56
C VAL A 111 -8.80 15.69 -3.69
N ALA A 112 -9.95 16.04 -3.13
CA ALA A 112 -10.06 17.19 -2.22
C ALA A 112 -9.18 17.00 -0.97
N ILE A 113 -9.18 15.80 -0.37
CA ILE A 113 -8.30 15.45 0.76
C ILE A 113 -6.82 15.56 0.34
N LEU A 114 -6.43 14.97 -0.79
CA LEU A 114 -5.07 15.07 -1.30
C LEU A 114 -4.66 16.53 -1.56
N GLY A 115 -5.59 17.35 -2.04
CA GLY A 115 -5.38 18.80 -2.28
C GLY A 115 -5.15 19.64 -1.02
N THR A 116 -5.44 19.12 0.18
CA THR A 116 -5.10 19.79 1.45
C THR A 116 -3.63 19.60 1.85
N LEU A 117 -2.97 18.56 1.30
CA LEU A 117 -1.59 18.22 1.62
C LEU A 117 -0.63 19.11 0.83
N ASN A 118 0.41 19.58 1.48
CA ASN A 118 1.44 20.42 0.87
C ASN A 118 2.77 20.29 1.63
N ASN A 119 3.88 20.64 0.97
CA ASN A 119 5.24 20.51 1.50
C ASN A 119 5.59 21.48 2.64
N LYS A 120 4.71 22.41 2.99
CA LYS A 120 4.89 23.29 4.16
C LYS A 120 4.47 22.61 5.46
N ASN A 121 3.48 21.73 5.36
CA ASN A 121 2.86 21.08 6.51
C ASN A 121 3.14 19.60 6.60
N HIS A 122 3.53 18.93 5.48
CA HIS A 122 3.73 17.49 5.40
C HIS A 122 5.00 17.17 4.62
N ASP A 123 5.70 16.10 5.00
CA ASP A 123 6.88 15.58 4.30
C ASP A 123 6.50 14.41 3.35
N GLY A 124 5.44 13.71 3.63
CA GLY A 124 4.99 12.60 2.79
C GLY A 124 3.58 12.11 3.09
N VAL A 125 3.07 11.33 2.16
CA VAL A 125 1.75 10.68 2.25
C VAL A 125 1.85 9.21 1.87
N ALA A 126 1.19 8.37 2.65
CA ALA A 126 0.93 6.98 2.31
C ALA A 126 -0.56 6.84 1.97
N ILE A 127 -0.88 6.39 0.76
CA ILE A 127 -2.26 6.42 0.25
C ILE A 127 -2.75 5.05 -0.21
N MET A 128 -3.98 4.73 0.16
CA MET A 128 -4.78 3.65 -0.37
C MET A 128 -5.94 4.25 -1.19
N ALA A 129 -5.88 4.15 -2.53
CA ALA A 129 -6.85 4.81 -3.41
C ALA A 129 -7.11 4.00 -4.69
N PRO A 130 -8.26 4.22 -5.37
CA PRO A 130 -8.56 3.61 -6.66
C PRO A 130 -7.61 4.06 -7.77
N GLU A 131 -7.32 3.18 -8.72
CA GLU A 131 -6.51 3.49 -9.89
C GLU A 131 -7.33 4.22 -10.95
N THR A 132 -7.27 5.55 -10.95
CA THR A 132 -7.93 6.38 -11.95
C THR A 132 -7.01 7.51 -12.44
N PRO A 133 -7.23 8.07 -13.65
CA PRO A 133 -6.48 9.22 -14.13
C PRO A 133 -6.51 10.40 -13.14
N LEU A 134 -7.69 10.66 -12.55
CA LEU A 134 -7.89 11.75 -11.60
C LEU A 134 -7.00 11.62 -10.36
N ILE A 135 -6.90 10.41 -9.80
CA ILE A 135 -6.03 10.14 -8.64
C ILE A 135 -4.56 10.20 -9.03
N ARG A 136 -4.19 9.65 -10.20
CA ARG A 136 -2.80 9.74 -10.70
C ARG A 136 -2.35 11.20 -10.88
N ASP A 137 -3.23 12.06 -11.40
CA ASP A 137 -2.93 13.49 -11.57
C ASP A 137 -2.79 14.19 -10.21
N ALA A 138 -3.65 13.86 -9.23
CA ALA A 138 -3.53 14.40 -7.87
C ALA A 138 -2.19 14.00 -7.21
N ILE A 139 -1.78 12.74 -7.36
CA ILE A 139 -0.48 12.26 -6.84
C ILE A 139 0.69 12.97 -7.55
N ARG A 140 0.63 13.12 -8.87
CA ARG A 140 1.67 13.84 -9.62
C ARG A 140 1.84 15.27 -9.09
N LYS A 141 0.74 15.94 -8.80
CA LYS A 141 0.76 17.29 -8.22
C LYS A 141 1.42 17.32 -6.84
N LEU A 142 1.12 16.34 -5.97
CA LEU A 142 1.83 16.22 -4.67
C LEU A 142 3.34 16.02 -4.86
N LYS A 143 3.73 15.24 -5.88
CA LYS A 143 5.15 15.04 -6.21
C LYS A 143 5.82 16.32 -6.72
N GLU A 144 5.13 17.09 -7.57
CA GLU A 144 5.59 18.40 -8.04
C GLU A 144 5.76 19.39 -6.89
N ASP A 145 4.88 19.30 -5.89
CA ASP A 145 4.95 20.08 -4.65
C ASP A 145 6.04 19.58 -3.68
N GLY A 146 6.74 18.50 -4.01
CA GLY A 146 7.88 17.98 -3.26
C GLY A 146 7.55 17.03 -2.12
N LEU A 147 6.33 16.49 -2.04
CA LEU A 147 5.99 15.45 -1.07
C LEU A 147 6.51 14.08 -1.50
N ALA A 148 6.94 13.28 -0.53
CA ALA A 148 7.14 11.85 -0.74
C ALA A 148 5.78 11.16 -0.82
N VAL A 149 5.59 10.23 -1.79
CA VAL A 149 4.33 9.51 -1.96
C VAL A 149 4.57 8.01 -1.99
N VAL A 150 3.87 7.31 -1.11
CA VAL A 150 3.86 5.84 -1.04
C VAL A 150 2.43 5.36 -1.28
N THR A 151 2.25 4.37 -2.16
CA THR A 151 0.97 3.68 -2.31
C THR A 151 0.93 2.46 -1.41
N LEU A 152 -0.22 2.21 -0.78
CA LEU A 152 -0.44 1.12 0.16
C LEU A 152 -1.47 0.14 -0.38
N VAL A 153 -1.22 -1.16 -0.23
CA VAL A 153 -2.15 -2.27 -0.55
C VAL A 153 -2.53 -2.31 -2.03
N SER A 154 -3.11 -1.25 -2.56
CA SER A 154 -3.47 -1.07 -3.96
C SER A 154 -2.47 -0.13 -4.63
N ASP A 155 -1.76 -0.62 -5.65
CA ASP A 155 -0.74 0.17 -6.34
C ASP A 155 -1.33 1.14 -7.36
N LEU A 156 -0.58 2.22 -7.64
CA LEU A 156 -0.92 3.25 -8.62
C LEU A 156 0.27 3.49 -9.58
N PRO A 157 0.59 2.53 -10.45
CA PRO A 157 1.71 2.69 -11.38
C PRO A 157 1.46 3.85 -12.34
N GLY A 158 2.54 4.53 -12.72
CA GLY A 158 2.47 5.71 -13.59
C GLY A 158 1.95 6.99 -12.91
N SER A 159 1.71 7.00 -11.60
CA SER A 159 1.34 8.19 -10.83
C SER A 159 2.54 9.08 -10.45
N GLY A 160 3.77 8.56 -10.56
CA GLY A 160 4.97 9.23 -10.07
C GLY A 160 5.25 8.99 -8.59
N ARG A 161 4.55 8.06 -7.94
CA ARG A 161 4.83 7.63 -6.56
C ARG A 161 6.28 7.19 -6.39
N ASP A 162 6.81 7.34 -5.19
CA ASP A 162 8.18 6.89 -4.88
C ASP A 162 8.24 5.38 -4.64
N HIS A 163 7.31 4.84 -3.83
CA HIS A 163 7.30 3.43 -3.46
C HIS A 163 5.88 2.87 -3.41
N TYR A 164 5.79 1.54 -3.52
CA TYR A 164 4.61 0.76 -3.23
C TYR A 164 4.89 -0.17 -2.05
N VAL A 165 3.97 -0.23 -1.10
CA VAL A 165 3.98 -1.16 0.03
C VAL A 165 2.74 -2.03 -0.04
N GLY A 166 2.94 -3.29 -0.37
CA GLY A 166 1.89 -4.29 -0.53
C GLY A 166 2.46 -5.62 -1.00
N ILE A 167 1.58 -6.58 -1.23
CA ILE A 167 1.95 -7.90 -1.75
C ILE A 167 1.86 -7.92 -3.28
N ASP A 168 2.41 -8.97 -3.90
CA ASP A 168 2.12 -9.30 -5.29
C ASP A 168 0.69 -9.89 -5.37
N ASN A 169 -0.26 -9.05 -5.81
CA ASN A 169 -1.67 -9.42 -5.86
C ASN A 169 -1.97 -10.45 -6.95
N ILE A 170 -1.21 -10.48 -8.04
CA ILE A 170 -1.31 -11.54 -9.06
C ILE A 170 -0.91 -12.87 -8.45
N ALA A 171 0.23 -12.93 -7.76
CA ALA A 171 0.69 -14.15 -7.09
C ALA A 171 -0.29 -14.62 -6.00
N ALA A 172 -0.87 -13.69 -5.23
CA ALA A 172 -1.91 -14.00 -4.24
C ALA A 172 -3.16 -14.62 -4.90
N GLY A 173 -3.63 -14.04 -6.01
CA GLY A 173 -4.74 -14.60 -6.79
C GLY A 173 -4.43 -15.99 -7.34
N ARG A 174 -3.23 -16.20 -7.89
CA ARG A 174 -2.79 -17.51 -8.36
C ARG A 174 -2.74 -18.56 -7.23
N THR A 175 -2.31 -18.14 -6.04
CA THR A 175 -2.31 -19.01 -4.85
C THR A 175 -3.75 -19.41 -4.47
N ALA A 176 -4.69 -18.47 -4.48
CA ALA A 176 -6.11 -18.77 -4.26
C ALA A 176 -6.65 -19.74 -5.33
N GLY A 177 -6.31 -19.54 -6.59
CA GLY A 177 -6.67 -20.46 -7.68
C GLY A 177 -6.11 -21.88 -7.47
N PHE A 178 -4.86 -21.99 -7.04
CA PHE A 178 -4.23 -23.27 -6.69
C PHE A 178 -4.98 -23.99 -5.57
N LEU A 179 -5.27 -23.30 -4.47
CA LEU A 179 -5.99 -23.86 -3.33
C LEU A 179 -7.41 -24.29 -3.72
N MET A 180 -8.14 -23.45 -4.46
CA MET A 180 -9.47 -23.75 -4.95
C MET A 180 -9.49 -24.95 -5.89
N SER A 181 -8.51 -25.06 -6.79
CA SER A 181 -8.39 -26.19 -7.72
C SER A 181 -8.12 -27.51 -6.99
N ASN A 182 -7.29 -27.49 -5.95
CA ASN A 182 -7.03 -28.69 -5.16
C ASN A 182 -8.25 -29.14 -4.37
N TYR A 183 -9.03 -28.20 -3.81
CA TYR A 183 -10.23 -28.53 -3.05
C TYR A 183 -11.35 -29.06 -3.94
N LEU A 184 -11.64 -28.38 -5.05
CA LEU A 184 -12.71 -28.78 -5.96
C LEU A 184 -12.33 -30.02 -6.82
N GLY A 185 -11.04 -30.23 -7.01
CA GLY A 185 -10.50 -31.38 -7.76
C GLY A 185 -11.01 -31.45 -9.19
N GLN A 186 -11.05 -32.67 -9.74
CA GLN A 186 -11.52 -32.93 -11.11
C GLN A 186 -13.04 -32.72 -11.29
N GLN A 187 -13.81 -32.75 -10.22
CA GLN A 187 -15.25 -32.49 -10.29
C GLN A 187 -15.56 -31.03 -10.64
N GLY A 188 -14.61 -30.14 -10.27
CA GLY A 188 -14.76 -28.72 -10.53
C GLY A 188 -15.95 -28.10 -9.82
N GLY A 189 -16.56 -27.10 -10.44
CA GLY A 189 -17.75 -26.42 -9.96
C GLY A 189 -17.67 -24.91 -10.14
N LYS A 190 -18.73 -24.23 -9.71
CA LYS A 190 -18.78 -22.77 -9.74
C LYS A 190 -18.14 -22.17 -8.49
N VAL A 191 -17.38 -21.09 -8.70
CA VAL A 191 -16.78 -20.28 -7.63
C VAL A 191 -17.39 -18.89 -7.66
N LEU A 192 -18.01 -18.49 -6.55
CA LEU A 192 -18.50 -17.14 -6.33
C LEU A 192 -17.37 -16.27 -5.80
N ILE A 193 -17.20 -15.09 -6.41
CA ILE A 193 -16.13 -14.17 -6.07
C ILE A 193 -16.72 -12.88 -5.53
N THR A 194 -16.20 -12.42 -4.38
CA THR A 194 -16.62 -11.18 -3.76
C THR A 194 -15.47 -10.20 -3.65
N ALA A 195 -15.76 -8.91 -3.80
CA ALA A 195 -14.80 -7.83 -3.68
C ALA A 195 -15.41 -6.61 -2.96
N SER A 196 -14.57 -5.76 -2.38
CA SER A 196 -15.02 -4.44 -1.97
C SER A 196 -15.34 -3.59 -3.20
N SER A 197 -14.38 -3.43 -4.08
CA SER A 197 -14.56 -2.72 -5.36
C SER A 197 -13.53 -3.21 -6.39
N MET A 198 -13.99 -3.43 -7.62
CA MET A 198 -13.14 -3.75 -8.77
C MET A 198 -12.48 -2.49 -9.37
N ARG A 199 -12.64 -1.32 -8.76
CA ARG A 199 -11.83 -0.11 -9.08
C ARG A 199 -10.47 -0.13 -8.39
N LEU A 200 -10.29 -0.95 -7.36
CA LEU A 200 -9.03 -1.13 -6.66
C LEU A 200 -8.16 -2.11 -7.43
N ARG A 201 -6.93 -1.73 -7.70
CA ARG A 201 -5.99 -2.52 -8.48
C ARG A 201 -5.67 -3.88 -7.82
N ASP A 202 -5.52 -3.91 -6.52
CA ASP A 202 -5.32 -5.15 -5.76
C ASP A 202 -6.45 -6.16 -6.00
N SER A 203 -7.72 -5.71 -6.02
CA SER A 203 -8.86 -6.58 -6.31
C SER A 203 -8.83 -7.11 -7.75
N VAL A 204 -8.52 -6.25 -8.71
CA VAL A 204 -8.39 -6.64 -10.13
C VAL A 204 -7.25 -7.64 -10.32
N GLU A 205 -6.09 -7.38 -9.75
CA GLU A 205 -4.91 -8.24 -9.88
C GLU A 205 -5.12 -9.60 -9.21
N ARG A 206 -5.71 -9.66 -8.02
CA ARG A 206 -6.06 -10.93 -7.35
C ARG A 206 -7.07 -11.72 -8.18
N ARG A 207 -8.08 -11.06 -8.72
CA ARG A 207 -9.06 -11.70 -9.61
C ARG A 207 -8.36 -12.24 -10.87
N LEU A 208 -7.53 -11.45 -11.52
CA LEU A 208 -6.81 -11.85 -12.72
C LEU A 208 -5.88 -13.04 -12.46
N GLY A 209 -5.14 -13.02 -11.34
CA GLY A 209 -4.27 -14.12 -10.94
C GLY A 209 -5.03 -15.42 -10.70
N PHE A 210 -6.21 -15.33 -10.04
CA PHE A 210 -7.10 -16.46 -9.82
C PHE A 210 -7.60 -17.06 -11.15
N ASP A 211 -8.19 -16.24 -12.00
CA ASP A 211 -8.73 -16.69 -13.28
C ASP A 211 -7.65 -17.28 -14.19
N ALA A 212 -6.47 -16.65 -14.24
CA ALA A 212 -5.34 -17.17 -15.02
C ALA A 212 -4.92 -18.57 -14.54
N TYR A 213 -4.85 -18.80 -13.22
CA TYR A 213 -4.53 -20.13 -12.69
C TYR A 213 -5.58 -21.18 -13.06
N ILE A 214 -6.87 -20.84 -12.88
CA ILE A 214 -7.98 -21.74 -13.22
C ILE A 214 -7.95 -22.11 -14.71
N MET A 215 -7.77 -21.11 -15.58
CA MET A 215 -7.69 -21.33 -17.02
C MET A 215 -6.49 -22.18 -17.43
N GLU A 216 -5.36 -22.07 -16.73
CA GLU A 216 -4.16 -22.88 -17.04
C GLU A 216 -4.23 -24.31 -16.51
N LYS A 217 -4.87 -24.53 -15.36
CA LYS A 217 -4.68 -25.76 -14.56
C LYS A 217 -5.95 -26.55 -14.30
N ASN A 218 -7.13 -25.93 -14.30
CA ASN A 218 -8.38 -26.61 -13.97
C ASN A 218 -9.59 -26.04 -14.71
N HIS A 219 -9.80 -26.47 -15.93
CA HIS A 219 -10.91 -26.02 -16.80
C HIS A 219 -12.31 -26.49 -16.33
N SER A 220 -12.40 -27.36 -15.30
CA SER A 220 -13.68 -27.77 -14.73
C SER A 220 -14.22 -26.76 -13.71
N ILE A 221 -13.47 -25.74 -13.36
CA ILE A 221 -13.90 -24.67 -12.49
C ILE A 221 -14.36 -23.48 -13.32
N THR A 222 -15.51 -22.93 -12.95
CA THR A 222 -16.07 -21.70 -13.54
C THR A 222 -16.14 -20.62 -12.48
N SER A 223 -15.40 -19.53 -12.66
CA SER A 223 -15.50 -18.36 -11.80
C SER A 223 -16.66 -17.47 -12.24
N LEU A 224 -17.58 -17.17 -11.30
CA LEU A 224 -18.69 -16.26 -11.54
C LEU A 224 -18.19 -14.79 -11.58
N PRO A 225 -18.98 -13.86 -12.15
CA PRO A 225 -18.70 -12.44 -12.07
C PRO A 225 -18.49 -11.98 -10.63
N SER A 226 -17.58 -11.03 -10.40
CA SER A 226 -17.32 -10.51 -9.06
C SER A 226 -18.52 -9.72 -8.52
N LEU A 227 -18.89 -10.00 -7.28
CA LEU A 227 -19.92 -9.25 -6.54
C LEU A 227 -19.22 -8.16 -5.74
N GLU A 228 -19.62 -6.91 -5.95
CA GLU A 228 -19.03 -5.76 -5.26
C GLU A 228 -19.91 -5.30 -4.10
N GLY A 229 -19.31 -5.18 -2.91
CA GLY A 229 -19.98 -4.74 -1.70
C GLY A 229 -19.81 -3.26 -1.39
N HIS A 230 -18.82 -2.58 -1.99
CA HIS A 230 -18.51 -1.15 -1.77
C HIS A 230 -18.39 -0.79 -0.29
N ASN A 231 -17.73 -1.66 0.49
CA ASN A 231 -17.60 -1.57 1.96
C ASN A 231 -18.94 -1.50 2.71
N ARG A 232 -20.05 -2.00 2.11
CA ARG A 232 -21.39 -2.08 2.70
C ARG A 232 -21.79 -3.53 2.83
N PRO A 233 -21.74 -4.12 4.05
CA PRO A 233 -22.04 -5.54 4.26
C PRO A 233 -23.42 -5.95 3.78
N GLU A 234 -24.43 -5.11 3.94
CA GLU A 234 -25.82 -5.35 3.52
C GLU A 234 -25.98 -5.45 2.01
N VAL A 235 -25.22 -4.64 1.26
CA VAL A 235 -25.20 -4.69 -0.22
C VAL A 235 -24.58 -6.01 -0.67
N LEU A 236 -23.46 -6.39 -0.08
CA LEU A 236 -22.78 -7.63 -0.42
C LEU A 236 -23.64 -8.86 -0.04
N ALA A 237 -24.26 -8.87 1.14
CA ALA A 237 -25.13 -9.96 1.58
C ALA A 237 -26.30 -10.16 0.62
N SER A 238 -26.95 -9.08 0.19
CA SER A 238 -28.04 -9.15 -0.81
C SER A 238 -27.56 -9.70 -2.15
N ALA A 239 -26.38 -9.24 -2.63
CA ALA A 239 -25.81 -9.73 -3.88
C ALA A 239 -25.42 -11.22 -3.81
N ILE A 240 -24.85 -11.67 -2.68
CA ILE A 240 -24.51 -13.08 -2.45
C ILE A 240 -25.80 -13.93 -2.46
N ARG A 241 -26.87 -13.53 -1.75
CA ARG A 241 -28.13 -14.26 -1.71
C ARG A 241 -28.68 -14.47 -3.12
N ASN A 242 -28.82 -13.41 -3.89
CA ASN A 242 -29.30 -13.47 -5.27
C ASN A 242 -28.42 -14.36 -6.17
N ALA A 243 -27.11 -14.32 -5.99
CA ALA A 243 -26.18 -15.13 -6.76
C ALA A 243 -26.31 -16.62 -6.40
N LEU A 244 -26.51 -16.97 -5.13
CA LEU A 244 -26.71 -18.34 -4.67
C LEU A 244 -28.04 -18.91 -5.12
N ASP A 245 -29.10 -18.10 -5.11
CA ASP A 245 -30.43 -18.51 -5.64
C ASP A 245 -30.35 -18.83 -7.14
N ALA A 246 -29.59 -18.03 -7.90
CA ALA A 246 -29.36 -18.23 -9.32
C ALA A 246 -28.36 -19.35 -9.64
N ASN A 247 -27.49 -19.71 -8.70
CA ASN A 247 -26.43 -20.70 -8.88
C ASN A 247 -26.36 -21.63 -7.66
N PRO A 248 -27.31 -22.55 -7.49
CA PRO A 248 -27.34 -23.47 -6.35
C PRO A 248 -26.15 -24.45 -6.33
N ASP A 249 -25.44 -24.60 -7.44
CA ASP A 249 -24.27 -25.46 -7.65
C ASP A 249 -22.92 -24.77 -7.35
N VAL A 250 -22.91 -23.57 -6.77
CA VAL A 250 -21.68 -22.93 -6.26
C VAL A 250 -21.10 -23.78 -5.12
N ARG A 251 -19.81 -24.10 -5.22
CA ARG A 251 -19.08 -24.92 -4.24
C ARG A 251 -17.89 -24.19 -3.62
N GLY A 252 -17.35 -23.20 -4.31
CA GLY A 252 -16.22 -22.40 -3.85
C GLY A 252 -16.58 -20.94 -3.70
N PHE A 253 -15.87 -20.28 -2.75
CA PHE A 253 -16.02 -18.85 -2.48
C PHE A 253 -14.65 -18.22 -2.35
N TYR A 254 -14.42 -17.14 -3.09
CA TYR A 254 -13.19 -16.38 -3.00
C TYR A 254 -13.48 -14.91 -2.71
N SER A 255 -13.06 -14.45 -1.53
CA SER A 255 -13.11 -13.03 -1.17
C SER A 255 -11.78 -12.37 -1.52
N VAL A 256 -11.75 -11.52 -2.55
CA VAL A 256 -10.53 -10.84 -3.00
C VAL A 256 -10.19 -9.59 -2.18
N GLY A 257 -10.97 -9.28 -1.15
CA GLY A 257 -10.79 -8.09 -0.32
C GLY A 257 -11.71 -8.05 0.88
N ALA A 258 -12.31 -6.91 1.17
CA ALA A 258 -13.25 -6.76 2.28
C ALA A 258 -14.57 -7.51 2.03
N GLY A 259 -15.27 -7.85 3.12
CA GLY A 259 -16.59 -8.46 3.06
C GLY A 259 -16.66 -9.93 3.47
N VAL A 260 -15.55 -10.51 3.94
CA VAL A 260 -15.49 -11.90 4.43
C VAL A 260 -16.55 -12.16 5.50
N GLY A 261 -16.76 -11.24 6.45
CA GLY A 261 -17.78 -11.38 7.49
C GLY A 261 -19.18 -11.53 6.92
N ALA A 262 -19.56 -10.71 5.92
CA ALA A 262 -20.86 -10.83 5.25
C ALA A 262 -21.00 -12.16 4.49
N LEU A 263 -19.94 -12.60 3.82
CA LEU A 263 -19.92 -13.89 3.13
C LEU A 263 -20.14 -15.06 4.11
N LEU A 264 -19.36 -15.10 5.20
CA LEU A 264 -19.48 -16.15 6.21
C LEU A 264 -20.87 -16.16 6.88
N ALA A 265 -21.42 -14.98 7.22
CA ALA A 265 -22.76 -14.87 7.76
C ALA A 265 -23.81 -15.45 6.81
N MET A 266 -23.70 -15.14 5.52
CA MET A 266 -24.61 -15.68 4.50
C MET A 266 -24.48 -17.19 4.31
N LEU A 267 -23.27 -17.76 4.42
CA LEU A 267 -23.07 -19.21 4.36
C LEU A 267 -23.68 -19.94 5.56
N VAL A 268 -23.59 -19.33 6.75
CA VAL A 268 -24.23 -19.86 7.97
C VAL A 268 -25.76 -19.79 7.83
N GLU A 269 -26.33 -18.64 7.44
CA GLU A 269 -27.76 -18.43 7.26
C GLU A 269 -28.36 -19.39 6.24
N SER A 270 -27.65 -19.65 5.14
CA SER A 270 -28.10 -20.57 4.07
C SER A 270 -27.80 -22.05 4.38
N GLY A 271 -27.23 -22.39 5.53
CA GLY A 271 -26.86 -23.77 5.91
C GLY A 271 -25.74 -24.38 5.07
N ARG A 272 -24.99 -23.58 4.29
CA ARG A 272 -23.98 -24.05 3.34
C ARG A 272 -22.56 -24.06 3.88
N MET A 273 -22.36 -23.66 5.12
CA MET A 273 -21.02 -23.49 5.71
C MET A 273 -20.17 -24.75 5.65
N ASN A 274 -20.77 -25.94 5.87
CA ASN A 274 -20.06 -27.22 5.89
C ASN A 274 -19.74 -27.78 4.50
N ASP A 275 -20.46 -27.31 3.48
CA ASP A 275 -20.33 -27.79 2.10
C ASP A 275 -19.61 -26.79 1.19
N SER A 276 -19.03 -25.76 1.79
CA SER A 276 -18.37 -24.66 1.08
C SER A 276 -16.90 -24.55 1.39
N PHE A 277 -16.10 -24.23 0.38
CA PHE A 277 -14.70 -23.88 0.56
C PHE A 277 -14.50 -22.38 0.37
N VAL A 278 -13.99 -21.72 1.39
CA VAL A 278 -13.82 -20.27 1.41
C VAL A 278 -12.33 -19.92 1.47
N ILE A 279 -11.92 -19.01 0.58
CA ILE A 279 -10.61 -18.37 0.58
C ILE A 279 -10.81 -16.86 0.75
N ALA A 280 -10.02 -16.23 1.65
CA ALA A 280 -10.07 -14.81 1.91
C ALA A 280 -8.67 -14.20 2.10
#